data_2705103fa5f572260d1b1832aadeba3e
#
_entry.id   2705103fa5f572260d1b1832aadeba3e
#
_cell.length_a   1.000
_cell.length_b   1.000
_cell.length_c   1.000
_cell.angle_alpha   90.00
_cell.angle_beta   90.00
_cell.angle_gamma   90.00
#
_symmetry.space_group_name_H-M   'P 1'
#
loop_
_entity.id
_entity.type
_entity.pdbx_description
1 polymer ?
#
loop_
_entity_poly.entity_id
_entity_poly.type
_entity_poly.pdbx_seq_one_letter_code
_entity_poly.pdbx_strand_id
1 'polypeptide(L)'
;MFRYFKIEPFFFIVSNIGFMCAVSALNGEISPYACVFVPALYIVPSALFLDFAPMLFAVAVSAFFFEATTPVRAGSTAALWLVAAAAVHAGRFRFRMCGRIAVISLFIAANVLITLVCALFYMRGIECFSDYFSRVASDLVVSSVALIVLGRFPIAVPISMANIFGLDMSINEDEK
;
A
#
# COMPACT_ATOMS: atom_id res chain seq x y z
N MET A 1 8.28 -30.17 -1.77
CA MET A 1 8.25 -28.93 -0.97
C MET A 1 7.95 -27.68 -1.79
N PHE A 2 7.42 -27.77 -3.04
CA PHE A 2 7.02 -26.69 -3.92
C PHE A 2 5.51 -26.73 -4.22
N ARG A 3 4.71 -27.18 -3.28
CA ARG A 3 3.25 -27.12 -3.37
C ARG A 3 2.79 -25.76 -2.88
N TYR A 4 2.13 -25.01 -3.78
CA TYR A 4 1.41 -23.76 -3.53
C TYR A 4 2.26 -22.46 -3.60
N PHE A 5 2.89 -22.19 -4.72
CA PHE A 5 2.90 -20.80 -5.17
C PHE A 5 1.48 -20.53 -5.67
N LYS A 6 0.61 -20.18 -4.74
CA LYS A 6 -0.76 -19.79 -5.07
C LYS A 6 -0.66 -18.60 -6.03
N ILE A 7 -1.46 -18.60 -7.08
CA ILE A 7 -1.51 -17.53 -8.10
C ILE A 7 -2.01 -16.19 -7.47
N GLU A 8 -2.60 -16.27 -6.27
CA GLU A 8 -3.15 -15.14 -5.52
C GLU A 8 -2.23 -13.91 -5.43
N PRO A 9 -0.94 -13.99 -5.03
CA PRO A 9 -0.09 -12.82 -4.92
C PRO A 9 0.13 -12.11 -6.25
N PHE A 10 0.03 -12.83 -7.37
CA PHE A 10 0.17 -12.24 -8.70
C PHE A 10 -0.93 -11.22 -9.00
N PHE A 11 -2.18 -11.48 -8.61
CA PHE A 11 -3.29 -10.53 -8.81
C PHE A 11 -3.07 -9.25 -7.99
N PHE A 12 -2.53 -9.38 -6.77
CA PHE A 12 -2.18 -8.20 -5.96
C PHE A 12 -1.03 -7.41 -6.57
N ILE A 13 0.00 -8.08 -7.09
CA ILE A 13 1.14 -7.42 -7.76
C ILE A 13 0.65 -6.65 -8.99
N VAL A 14 -0.13 -7.29 -9.88
CA VAL A 14 -0.64 -6.65 -11.09
C VAL A 14 -1.55 -5.46 -10.75
N SER A 15 -2.43 -5.63 -9.78
CA SER A 15 -3.30 -4.56 -9.29
C SER A 15 -2.47 -3.39 -8.72
N ASN A 16 -1.48 -3.68 -7.87
CA ASN A 16 -0.61 -2.67 -7.28
C ASN A 16 0.15 -1.87 -8.36
N ILE A 17 0.76 -2.56 -9.33
CA ILE A 17 1.47 -1.92 -10.44
C ILE A 17 0.52 -1.03 -11.25
N GLY A 18 -0.68 -1.52 -11.56
CA GLY A 18 -1.70 -0.74 -12.27
C GLY A 18 -2.08 0.55 -11.50
N PHE A 19 -2.30 0.45 -10.19
CA PHE A 19 -2.57 1.61 -9.35
C PHE A 19 -1.37 2.55 -9.23
N MET A 20 -0.14 2.04 -9.17
CA MET A 20 1.07 2.87 -9.16
C MET A 20 1.20 3.67 -10.45
N CYS A 21 0.95 3.06 -11.60
CA CYS A 21 0.95 3.75 -12.89
C CYS A 21 -0.14 4.84 -12.93
N ALA A 22 -1.36 4.55 -12.45
CA ALA A 22 -2.45 5.51 -12.39
C ALA A 22 -2.14 6.69 -11.46
N VAL A 23 -1.60 6.43 -10.27
CA VAL A 23 -1.19 7.47 -9.31
C VAL A 23 -0.01 8.30 -9.87
N SER A 24 0.93 7.65 -10.55
CA SER A 24 2.06 8.35 -11.20
C SER A 24 1.57 9.28 -12.32
N ALA A 25 0.63 8.84 -13.13
CA ALA A 25 0.01 9.68 -14.16
C ALA A 25 -0.73 10.88 -13.53
N LEU A 26 -1.51 10.64 -12.48
CA LEU A 26 -2.18 11.70 -11.74
C LEU A 26 -1.19 12.70 -11.14
N ASN A 27 -0.10 12.22 -10.55
CA ASN A 27 0.95 13.07 -10.00
C ASN A 27 1.65 13.91 -11.08
N GLY A 28 1.75 13.43 -12.31
CA GLY A 28 2.26 14.20 -13.43
C GLY A 28 1.48 15.48 -13.69
N GLU A 29 0.16 15.44 -13.48
CA GLU A 29 -0.74 16.58 -13.68
C GLU A 29 -0.77 17.53 -12.48
N ILE A 30 -0.73 17.01 -11.24
CA ILE A 30 -0.94 17.82 -10.03
C ILE A 30 0.35 18.17 -9.27
N SER A 31 1.49 17.64 -9.69
CA SER A 31 2.79 17.79 -9.01
C SER A 31 3.21 19.22 -8.64
N PRO A 32 2.85 20.28 -9.40
CA PRO A 32 3.16 21.64 -8.98
C PRO A 32 2.51 22.05 -7.65
N TYR A 33 1.36 21.45 -7.34
CA TYR A 33 0.53 21.82 -6.18
C TYR A 33 0.62 20.83 -5.02
N ALA A 34 0.53 19.54 -5.32
CA ALA A 34 0.56 18.47 -4.34
C ALA A 34 1.04 17.14 -4.98
N CYS A 35 1.44 16.20 -4.14
CA CYS A 35 1.80 14.86 -4.57
C CYS A 35 0.95 13.82 -3.82
N VAL A 36 0.32 12.92 -4.57
CA VAL A 36 -0.41 11.78 -4.00
C VAL A 36 0.60 10.68 -3.69
N PHE A 37 0.84 10.45 -2.40
CA PHE A 37 1.69 9.37 -1.91
C PHE A 37 0.87 8.43 -1.04
N VAL A 38 0.53 7.26 -1.56
CA VAL A 38 -0.44 6.33 -0.97
C VAL A 38 0.12 4.91 -0.80
N PRO A 39 1.25 4.72 -0.10
CA PRO A 39 1.85 3.40 0.11
C PRO A 39 0.92 2.40 0.79
N ALA A 40 0.03 2.86 1.66
CA ALA A 40 -0.96 2.01 2.31
C ALA A 40 -1.87 1.28 1.31
N LEU A 41 -2.11 1.87 0.13
CA LEU A 41 -2.94 1.29 -0.93
C LEU A 41 -2.36 -0.03 -1.46
N TYR A 42 -1.04 -0.18 -1.43
CA TYR A 42 -0.31 -1.34 -1.95
C TYR A 42 0.00 -2.37 -0.87
N ILE A 43 0.15 -1.91 0.38
CA ILE A 43 0.55 -2.73 1.52
C ILE A 43 -0.65 -3.39 2.19
N VAL A 44 -1.68 -2.59 2.54
CA VAL A 44 -2.79 -3.05 3.39
C VAL A 44 -3.60 -4.17 2.76
N PRO A 45 -4.00 -4.14 1.48
CA PRO A 45 -4.75 -5.23 0.87
C PRO A 45 -3.97 -6.53 0.88
N SER A 46 -2.70 -6.49 0.48
CA SER A 46 -1.82 -7.67 0.48
C SER A 46 -1.66 -8.24 1.90
N ALA A 47 -1.51 -7.38 2.92
CA ALA A 47 -1.33 -7.78 4.31
C ALA A 47 -2.60 -8.36 4.95
N LEU A 48 -3.79 -7.94 4.51
CA LEU A 48 -5.05 -8.43 5.02
C LEU A 48 -5.48 -9.77 4.40
N PHE A 49 -5.23 -9.97 3.09
CA PHE A 49 -5.81 -11.08 2.34
C PHE A 49 -4.82 -12.22 2.04
N LEU A 50 -3.52 -11.96 2.01
CA LEU A 50 -2.52 -12.99 1.72
C LEU A 50 -1.94 -13.60 3.01
N ASP A 51 -1.45 -14.83 2.90
CA ASP A 51 -0.61 -15.44 3.92
C ASP A 51 0.74 -14.72 4.01
N PHE A 52 1.48 -14.94 5.11
CA PHE A 52 2.68 -14.15 5.43
C PHE A 52 3.74 -14.17 4.31
N ALA A 53 4.11 -15.33 3.79
CA ALA A 53 5.15 -15.42 2.75
C ALA A 53 4.69 -14.85 1.39
N PRO A 54 3.50 -15.18 0.83
CA PRO A 54 2.95 -14.53 -0.36
C PRO A 54 2.79 -13.02 -0.21
N MET A 55 2.39 -12.53 0.97
CA MET A 55 2.27 -11.10 1.28
C MET A 55 3.62 -10.40 1.16
N LEU A 56 4.66 -10.95 1.82
CA LEU A 56 6.01 -10.37 1.75
C LEU A 56 6.50 -10.30 0.30
N PHE A 57 6.25 -11.35 -0.49
CA PHE A 57 6.63 -11.39 -1.90
C PHE A 57 5.90 -10.30 -2.70
N ALA A 58 4.57 -10.19 -2.56
CA ALA A 58 3.78 -9.21 -3.28
C ALA A 58 4.18 -7.77 -2.92
N VAL A 59 4.39 -7.49 -1.63
CA VAL A 59 4.81 -6.16 -1.17
C VAL A 59 6.24 -5.85 -1.62
N ALA A 60 7.16 -6.82 -1.57
CA ALA A 60 8.55 -6.62 -2.03
C ALA A 60 8.60 -6.25 -3.51
N VAL A 61 7.91 -7.01 -4.38
CA VAL A 61 7.87 -6.73 -5.82
C VAL A 61 7.26 -5.35 -6.08
N SER A 62 6.15 -5.01 -5.39
CA SER A 62 5.52 -3.68 -5.51
C SER A 62 6.46 -2.56 -5.06
N ALA A 63 7.18 -2.74 -3.95
CA ALA A 63 8.11 -1.75 -3.44
C ALA A 63 9.32 -1.56 -4.36
N PHE A 64 9.89 -2.64 -4.92
CA PHE A 64 10.98 -2.54 -5.89
C PHE A 64 10.53 -1.85 -7.18
N PHE A 65 9.30 -2.11 -7.64
CA PHE A 65 8.76 -1.40 -8.79
C PHE A 65 8.62 0.11 -8.49
N PHE A 66 8.15 0.47 -7.30
CA PHE A 66 8.08 1.86 -6.85
C PHE A 66 9.47 2.51 -6.81
N GLU A 67 10.48 1.84 -6.24
CA GLU A 67 11.85 2.35 -6.18
C GLU A 67 12.48 2.51 -7.58
N ALA A 68 12.14 1.64 -8.52
CA ALA A 68 12.61 1.76 -9.90
C ALA A 68 12.03 2.96 -10.65
N THR A 69 10.86 3.45 -10.22
CA THR A 69 10.15 4.58 -10.85
C THR A 69 10.35 5.91 -10.12
N THR A 70 10.94 5.89 -8.93
CA THR A 70 11.16 7.08 -8.09
C THR A 70 12.64 7.25 -7.72
N PRO A 71 13.15 8.49 -7.62
CA PRO A 71 14.57 8.74 -7.28
C PRO A 71 14.83 8.57 -5.78
N VAL A 72 14.61 7.37 -5.25
CA VAL A 72 14.86 7.00 -3.86
C VAL A 72 16.04 6.04 -3.73
N ARG A 73 16.61 5.93 -2.53
CA ARG A 73 17.69 4.96 -2.29
C ARG A 73 17.13 3.55 -2.39
N ALA A 74 17.74 2.73 -3.24
CA ALA A 74 17.36 1.34 -3.43
C ALA A 74 17.32 0.58 -2.09
N GLY A 75 16.25 -0.17 -1.86
CA GLY A 75 16.03 -0.99 -0.67
C GLY A 75 15.46 -0.24 0.55
N SER A 76 15.51 1.09 0.59
CA SER A 76 15.04 1.84 1.77
C SER A 76 13.52 1.82 1.90
N THR A 77 12.82 2.05 0.81
CA THR A 77 11.35 2.03 0.75
C THR A 77 10.84 0.59 0.88
N ALA A 78 11.52 -0.36 0.21
CA ALA A 78 11.18 -1.77 0.30
C ALA A 78 11.26 -2.28 1.74
N ALA A 79 12.33 -1.97 2.47
CA ALA A 79 12.46 -2.36 3.88
C ALA A 79 11.33 -1.78 4.74
N LEU A 80 11.01 -0.49 4.57
CA LEU A 80 9.93 0.17 5.31
C LEU A 80 8.56 -0.47 5.00
N TRP A 81 8.28 -0.73 3.74
CA TRP A 81 7.02 -1.34 3.33
C TRP A 81 6.86 -2.76 3.85
N LEU A 82 7.94 -3.56 3.86
CA LEU A 82 7.91 -4.91 4.42
C LEU A 82 7.66 -4.90 5.93
N VAL A 83 8.28 -3.99 6.67
CA VAL A 83 8.03 -3.82 8.12
C VAL A 83 6.58 -3.39 8.36
N ALA A 84 6.08 -2.42 7.60
CA ALA A 84 4.69 -1.99 7.71
C ALA A 84 3.69 -3.11 7.36
N ALA A 85 3.97 -3.89 6.31
CA ALA A 85 3.16 -5.05 5.93
C ALA A 85 3.12 -6.11 7.03
N ALA A 86 4.27 -6.44 7.63
CA ALA A 86 4.34 -7.39 8.73
C ALA A 86 3.55 -6.90 9.95
N ALA A 87 3.62 -5.61 10.28
CA ALA A 87 2.85 -5.02 11.38
C ALA A 87 1.33 -5.09 11.14
N VAL A 88 0.87 -4.73 9.93
CA VAL A 88 -0.54 -4.83 9.55
C VAL A 88 -1.00 -6.30 9.56
N HIS A 89 -0.18 -7.20 9.02
CA HIS A 89 -0.50 -8.62 8.98
C HIS A 89 -0.63 -9.23 10.38
N ALA A 90 0.21 -8.84 11.33
CA ALA A 90 0.10 -9.28 12.73
C ALA A 90 -1.24 -8.87 13.37
N GLY A 91 -1.82 -7.74 12.94
CA GLY A 91 -3.12 -7.26 13.39
C GLY A 91 -4.32 -7.72 12.55
N ARG A 92 -4.11 -8.47 11.46
CA ARG A 92 -5.11 -8.72 10.41
C ARG A 92 -6.44 -9.27 10.92
N PHE A 93 -6.42 -10.17 11.90
CA PHE A 93 -7.63 -10.80 12.44
C PHE A 93 -8.58 -9.77 13.09
N ARG A 94 -8.03 -8.78 13.80
CA ARG A 94 -8.83 -7.71 14.42
C ARG A 94 -9.50 -6.86 13.36
N PHE A 95 -8.76 -6.50 12.29
CA PHE A 95 -9.28 -5.61 11.25
C PHE A 95 -10.24 -6.29 10.29
N ARG A 96 -10.08 -7.59 10.03
CA ARG A 96 -11.01 -8.38 9.19
C ARG A 96 -12.39 -8.52 9.83
N MET A 97 -12.46 -8.58 11.16
CA MET A 97 -13.71 -8.66 11.93
C MET A 97 -14.38 -7.30 12.13
N CYS A 98 -13.65 -6.20 11.92
CA CYS A 98 -14.17 -4.85 12.03
C CYS A 98 -14.76 -4.40 10.70
N GLY A 99 -15.87 -3.65 10.75
CA GLY A 99 -16.58 -3.16 9.55
C GLY A 99 -15.72 -2.22 8.66
N ARG A 100 -16.30 -1.79 7.55
CA ARG A 100 -15.64 -0.97 6.50
C ARG A 100 -14.92 0.27 7.05
N ILE A 101 -15.46 0.92 8.07
CA ILE A 101 -14.87 2.13 8.69
C ILE A 101 -13.49 1.80 9.29
N ALA A 102 -13.35 0.65 9.96
CA ALA A 102 -12.07 0.25 10.55
C ALA A 102 -10.99 -0.05 9.49
N VAL A 103 -11.38 -0.60 8.34
CA VAL A 103 -10.45 -0.83 7.22
C VAL A 103 -9.99 0.51 6.63
N ILE A 104 -10.90 1.46 6.41
CA ILE A 104 -10.53 2.80 5.91
C ILE A 104 -9.63 3.52 6.92
N SER A 105 -9.94 3.46 8.22
CA SER A 105 -9.09 4.06 9.25
C SER A 105 -7.70 3.42 9.30
N LEU A 106 -7.60 2.10 9.07
CA LEU A 106 -6.32 1.43 8.95
C LEU A 106 -5.51 1.93 7.75
N PHE A 107 -6.15 2.11 6.58
CA PHE A 107 -5.48 2.68 5.40
C PHE A 107 -4.92 4.07 5.70
N ILE A 108 -5.74 4.94 6.31
CA ILE A 108 -5.31 6.30 6.65
C ILE A 108 -4.18 6.27 7.68
N ALA A 109 -4.34 5.51 8.76
CA ALA A 109 -3.33 5.41 9.82
C ALA A 109 -1.98 4.85 9.29
N ALA A 110 -2.02 3.79 8.49
CA ALA A 110 -0.84 3.22 7.87
C ALA A 110 -0.18 4.23 6.92
N ASN A 111 -0.98 4.93 6.11
CA ASN A 111 -0.46 5.94 5.18
C ASN A 111 0.23 7.10 5.90
N VAL A 112 -0.43 7.64 6.94
CA VAL A 112 0.13 8.71 7.76
C VAL A 112 1.46 8.28 8.38
N LEU A 113 1.49 7.10 8.99
CA LEU A 113 2.68 6.57 9.64
C LEU A 113 3.84 6.40 8.64
N ILE A 114 3.59 5.76 7.50
CA ILE A 114 4.61 5.52 6.48
C ILE A 114 5.10 6.84 5.89
N THR A 115 4.20 7.77 5.58
CA THR A 115 4.55 9.10 5.05
C THR A 115 5.40 9.88 6.03
N LEU A 116 5.05 9.89 7.33
CA LEU A 116 5.85 10.56 8.36
C LEU A 116 7.24 9.94 8.52
N VAL A 117 7.32 8.61 8.52
CA VAL A 117 8.63 7.93 8.58
C VAL A 117 9.47 8.27 7.34
N CYS A 118 8.91 8.22 6.15
CA CYS A 118 9.59 8.65 4.92
C CYS A 118 10.04 10.12 5.03
N ALA A 119 9.17 11.02 5.46
CA ALA A 119 9.49 12.44 5.63
C ALA A 119 10.69 12.64 6.57
N LEU A 120 10.73 11.92 7.70
CA LEU A 120 11.85 11.98 8.63
C LEU A 120 13.16 11.45 8.02
N PHE A 121 13.10 10.38 7.22
CA PHE A 121 14.28 9.84 6.54
C PHE A 121 14.85 10.79 5.49
N TYR A 122 13.98 11.50 4.77
CA TYR A 122 14.39 12.41 3.69
C TYR A 122 14.65 13.85 4.14
N MET A 123 14.42 14.16 5.42
CA MET A 123 14.63 15.50 6.01
C MET A 123 16.10 15.94 6.05
N ARG A 124 17.04 15.02 5.87
CA ARG A 124 18.49 15.34 5.94
C ARG A 124 18.91 16.23 4.76
N GLY A 125 19.39 17.44 5.05
CA GLY A 125 19.88 18.40 4.05
C GLY A 125 18.88 19.46 3.64
N ILE A 126 17.74 19.58 4.33
CA ILE A 126 16.72 20.59 4.05
C ILE A 126 17.02 21.86 4.85
N GLU A 127 17.21 22.99 4.14
CA GLU A 127 17.49 24.28 4.75
C GLU A 127 16.24 24.95 5.35
N CYS A 128 15.07 24.73 4.71
CA CYS A 128 13.81 25.38 5.09
C CYS A 128 12.80 24.36 5.64
N PHE A 129 12.82 24.15 6.95
CA PHE A 129 11.95 23.20 7.64
C PHE A 129 10.45 23.51 7.50
N SER A 130 10.07 24.79 7.59
CA SER A 130 8.68 25.23 7.51
C SER A 130 8.02 24.83 6.19
N ASP A 131 8.71 25.12 5.09
CA ASP A 131 8.19 24.85 3.74
C ASP A 131 8.10 23.35 3.48
N TYR A 132 9.07 22.58 3.96
CA TYR A 132 9.05 21.13 3.85
C TYR A 132 7.85 20.51 4.59
N PHE A 133 7.63 20.89 5.86
CA PHE A 133 6.51 20.36 6.62
C PHE A 133 5.16 20.82 6.07
N SER A 134 5.05 22.05 5.58
CA SER A 134 3.86 22.54 4.89
C SER A 134 3.53 21.67 3.67
N ARG A 135 4.55 21.33 2.88
CA ARG A 135 4.42 20.46 1.71
C ARG A 135 3.99 19.04 2.11
N VAL A 136 4.68 18.43 3.07
CA VAL A 136 4.32 17.09 3.58
C VAL A 136 2.90 17.07 4.12
N ALA A 137 2.46 18.11 4.82
CA ALA A 137 1.09 18.21 5.34
C ALA A 137 0.06 18.28 4.20
N SER A 138 0.31 19.10 3.17
CA SER A 138 -0.57 19.19 2.00
C SER A 138 -0.65 17.86 1.24
N ASP A 139 0.48 17.21 1.01
CA ASP A 139 0.56 15.91 0.34
C ASP A 139 -0.18 14.82 1.14
N LEU A 140 -0.11 14.88 2.46
CA LEU A 140 -0.79 13.95 3.36
C LEU A 140 -2.30 14.13 3.34
N VAL A 141 -2.79 15.38 3.30
CA VAL A 141 -4.23 15.70 3.17
C VAL A 141 -4.76 15.17 1.83
N VAL A 142 -4.09 15.50 0.73
CA VAL A 142 -4.50 15.06 -0.61
C VAL A 142 -4.45 13.53 -0.73
N SER A 143 -3.42 12.89 -0.20
CA SER A 143 -3.29 11.44 -0.16
C SER A 143 -4.40 10.78 0.67
N SER A 144 -4.79 11.39 1.79
CA SER A 144 -5.90 10.88 2.63
C SER A 144 -7.24 10.96 1.91
N VAL A 145 -7.50 12.04 1.19
CA VAL A 145 -8.70 12.17 0.33
C VAL A 145 -8.67 11.12 -0.77
N ALA A 146 -7.53 10.94 -1.44
CA ALA A 146 -7.37 9.91 -2.46
C ALA A 146 -7.63 8.50 -1.89
N LEU A 147 -7.17 8.20 -0.68
CA LEU A 147 -7.43 6.92 -0.01
C LEU A 147 -8.91 6.70 0.31
N ILE A 148 -9.65 7.71 0.71
CA ILE A 148 -11.10 7.60 0.97
C ILE A 148 -11.83 7.25 -0.34
N VAL A 149 -11.44 7.86 -1.45
CA VAL A 149 -12.07 7.64 -2.76
C VAL A 149 -11.63 6.30 -3.36
N LEU A 150 -10.33 6.01 -3.34
CA LEU A 150 -9.75 4.86 -4.02
C LEU A 150 -9.66 3.60 -3.15
N GLY A 151 -9.77 3.70 -1.83
CA GLY A 151 -9.47 2.61 -0.89
C GLY A 151 -10.30 1.33 -1.06
N ARG A 152 -11.40 1.38 -1.81
CA ARG A 152 -12.20 0.19 -2.16
C ARG A 152 -11.59 -0.62 -3.31
N PHE A 153 -10.98 0.04 -4.27
CA PHE A 153 -10.51 -0.59 -5.51
C PHE A 153 -9.35 -1.57 -5.30
N PRO A 154 -8.32 -1.28 -4.47
CA PRO A 154 -7.20 -2.19 -4.25
C PRO A 154 -7.58 -3.50 -3.57
N ILE A 155 -8.73 -3.56 -2.93
CA ILE A 155 -9.30 -4.78 -2.37
C ILE A 155 -10.21 -5.46 -3.41
N ALA A 156 -11.09 -4.69 -4.04
CA ALA A 156 -12.08 -5.24 -4.97
C ALA A 156 -11.46 -5.79 -6.26
N VAL A 157 -10.47 -5.09 -6.83
CA VAL A 157 -9.88 -5.46 -8.12
C VAL A 157 -9.18 -6.83 -8.07
N PRO A 158 -8.21 -7.10 -7.16
CA PRO A 158 -7.53 -8.40 -7.14
C PRO A 158 -8.50 -9.55 -6.80
N ILE A 159 -9.48 -9.32 -5.93
CA ILE A 159 -10.49 -10.34 -5.60
C ILE A 159 -11.38 -10.63 -6.82
N SER A 160 -11.84 -9.59 -7.54
CA SER A 160 -12.63 -9.77 -8.76
C SER A 160 -11.84 -10.49 -9.85
N MET A 161 -10.56 -10.16 -10.01
CA MET A 161 -9.68 -10.85 -10.94
C MET A 161 -9.54 -12.34 -10.57
N ALA A 162 -9.28 -12.64 -9.30
CA ALA A 162 -9.16 -14.02 -8.83
C ALA A 162 -10.46 -14.82 -9.08
N ASN A 163 -11.61 -14.23 -8.80
CA ASN A 163 -12.93 -14.87 -9.04
C ASN A 163 -13.17 -15.17 -10.53
N ILE A 164 -12.75 -14.30 -11.45
CA ILE A 164 -12.83 -14.55 -12.90
C ILE A 164 -12.04 -15.81 -13.29
N PHE A 165 -10.91 -16.07 -12.61
CA PHE A 165 -10.10 -17.26 -12.83
C PHE A 165 -10.53 -18.47 -12.00
N GLY A 166 -11.70 -18.40 -11.33
CA GLY A 166 -12.27 -19.50 -10.55
C GLY A 166 -11.55 -19.75 -9.22
N LEU A 167 -10.75 -18.78 -8.75
CA LEU A 167 -10.11 -18.81 -7.44
C LEU A 167 -11.02 -18.09 -6.45
N ASP A 168 -11.69 -18.86 -5.59
CA ASP A 168 -12.49 -18.29 -4.51
C ASP A 168 -11.59 -17.77 -3.41
N MET A 169 -11.41 -16.44 -3.37
CA MET A 169 -10.72 -15.72 -2.30
C MET A 169 -11.67 -15.35 -1.15
N SER A 170 -12.88 -15.92 -1.12
CA SER A 170 -13.78 -15.74 0.00
C SER A 170 -13.07 -16.27 1.26
N ILE A 171 -13.20 -15.52 2.32
CA ILE A 171 -12.59 -15.81 3.62
C ILE A 171 -13.03 -17.23 4.01
N ASN A 172 -12.11 -18.19 4.03
CA ASN A 172 -12.38 -19.50 4.63
C ASN A 172 -12.74 -19.23 6.09
N GLU A 173 -14.04 -19.33 6.41
CA GLU A 173 -14.56 -19.27 7.78
C GLU A 173 -14.18 -20.51 8.61
N ASP A 174 -13.47 -21.45 8.00
CA ASP A 174 -13.19 -22.79 8.56
C ASP A 174 -11.96 -22.84 9.47
N GLU A 175 -11.27 -21.73 9.76
CA GLU A 175 -10.25 -21.67 10.81
C GLU A 175 -10.81 -21.04 12.10
N LYS A 176 -11.77 -21.77 12.70
CA LYS A 176 -12.14 -21.58 14.12
C LYS A 176 -11.37 -22.51 15.01
#